data_9149da3bdc01e090c45fd35bf2ece3c5
#
_entry.id   9149da3bdc01e090c45fd35bf2ece3c5
#
_cell.length_a   1.000
_cell.length_b   1.000
_cell.length_c   1.000
_cell.angle_alpha   90.00
_cell.angle_beta   90.00
_cell.angle_gamma   90.00
#
_symmetry.space_group_name_H-M   'P 1'
#
loop_
_entity.id
_entity.type
_entity.pdbx_description
1 polymer ?
#
loop_
_entity_poly.entity_id
_entity_poly.type
_entity_poly.pdbx_seq_one_letter_code
_entity_poly.pdbx_strand_id
1 'polypeptide(L)'
;MGRLDGKVALVTGAGRGIGRGIALLMAQEGAAVVVNDLGTGLAGEGADVSVAQQVVNEIEAAGGKGLANTDSITDYDAVGAMVESAIDHFGKLDIVVNVAGILRDRMIFNMDEAEWDAVVAVHLRGTFNTCRHASTHFRDRREGGRIINFSSSSAWGSPGQPNYAAAKYGILGLTAVLANSLDRYGVT
;
A
#
# COMPACT_ATOMS: atom_id res chain seq x y z
N MET A 1 20.33 -17.14 -2.24
CA MET A 1 20.19 -15.74 -2.69
C MET A 1 18.79 -15.59 -3.22
N GLY A 2 17.98 -14.77 -2.57
CA GLY A 2 16.59 -14.54 -2.94
C GLY A 2 16.46 -13.64 -4.17
N ARG A 3 15.30 -13.63 -4.79
CA ARG A 3 15.02 -12.80 -6.00
C ARG A 3 15.01 -11.29 -5.70
N LEU A 4 14.80 -10.92 -4.43
CA LEU A 4 14.71 -9.53 -3.96
C LEU A 4 15.86 -9.16 -3.01
N ASP A 5 16.96 -9.91 -3.02
CA ASP A 5 18.11 -9.61 -2.17
C ASP A 5 18.57 -8.16 -2.33
N GLY A 6 18.69 -7.47 -1.19
CA GLY A 6 19.11 -6.07 -1.13
C GLY A 6 18.05 -5.06 -1.63
N LYS A 7 16.81 -5.47 -1.90
CA LYS A 7 15.68 -4.57 -2.19
C LYS A 7 14.98 -4.14 -0.91
N VAL A 8 14.34 -3.00 -0.96
CA VAL A 8 13.50 -2.46 0.11
C VAL A 8 12.09 -2.27 -0.42
N ALA A 9 11.11 -2.88 0.25
CA ALA A 9 9.70 -2.82 -0.10
C ALA A 9 8.87 -2.16 0.99
N LEU A 10 7.93 -1.31 0.61
CA LEU A 10 6.85 -0.80 1.44
C LEU A 10 5.55 -1.50 1.02
N VAL A 11 4.88 -2.17 1.95
CA VAL A 11 3.60 -2.85 1.71
C VAL A 11 2.54 -2.24 2.63
N THR A 12 1.50 -1.63 2.06
CA THR A 12 0.38 -1.09 2.83
C THR A 12 -0.71 -2.14 3.03
N GLY A 13 -1.43 -2.09 4.17
CA GLY A 13 -2.40 -3.12 4.53
C GLY A 13 -1.73 -4.49 4.75
N ALA A 14 -0.51 -4.46 5.29
CA ALA A 14 0.36 -5.63 5.36
C ALA A 14 0.22 -6.45 6.65
N GLY A 15 -0.70 -6.09 7.54
CA GLY A 15 -0.89 -6.80 8.80
C GLY A 15 -1.70 -8.08 8.69
N ARG A 16 -2.54 -8.20 7.65
CA ARG A 16 -3.46 -9.34 7.47
C ARG A 16 -3.61 -9.73 6.00
N GLY A 17 -4.21 -10.90 5.75
CA GLY A 17 -4.66 -11.35 4.43
C GLY A 17 -3.59 -11.28 3.34
N ILE A 18 -3.96 -10.69 2.20
CA ILE A 18 -3.11 -10.60 1.01
C ILE A 18 -1.84 -9.80 1.28
N GLY A 19 -1.96 -8.63 1.93
CA GLY A 19 -0.82 -7.76 2.21
C GLY A 19 0.21 -8.43 3.12
N ARG A 20 -0.24 -9.15 4.16
CA ARG A 20 0.65 -9.95 5.03
C ARG A 20 1.37 -11.05 4.23
N GLY A 21 0.64 -11.78 3.39
CA GLY A 21 1.25 -12.82 2.56
C GLY A 21 2.33 -12.26 1.63
N ILE A 22 2.09 -11.09 1.04
CA ILE A 22 3.07 -10.39 0.19
C ILE A 22 4.29 -9.96 1.00
N ALA A 23 4.09 -9.33 2.18
CA ALA A 23 5.19 -8.87 3.03
C ALA A 23 6.10 -10.02 3.44
N LEU A 24 5.53 -11.14 3.90
CA LEU A 24 6.29 -12.34 4.28
C LEU A 24 7.04 -12.94 3.09
N LEU A 25 6.39 -13.07 1.94
CA LEU A 25 7.04 -13.63 0.75
C LEU A 25 8.18 -12.74 0.24
N MET A 26 8.00 -11.41 0.23
CA MET A 26 9.06 -10.48 -0.14
C MET A 26 10.26 -10.59 0.80
N ALA A 27 10.01 -10.71 2.11
CA ALA A 27 11.08 -10.91 3.09
C ALA A 27 11.80 -12.26 2.89
N GLN A 28 11.08 -13.34 2.60
CA GLN A 28 11.66 -14.65 2.27
C GLN A 28 12.53 -14.59 1.01
N GLU A 29 12.17 -13.74 0.04
CA GLU A 29 12.96 -13.50 -1.18
C GLU A 29 14.11 -12.50 -0.97
N GLY A 30 14.36 -12.06 0.27
CA GLY A 30 15.53 -11.25 0.65
C GLY A 30 15.33 -9.75 0.71
N ALA A 31 14.09 -9.26 0.54
CA ALA A 31 13.80 -7.84 0.72
C ALA A 31 13.77 -7.45 2.21
N ALA A 32 14.19 -6.22 2.50
CA ALA A 32 13.79 -5.54 3.73
C ALA A 32 12.38 -4.96 3.52
N VAL A 33 11.47 -5.12 4.49
CA VAL A 33 10.06 -4.79 4.31
C VAL A 33 9.57 -3.81 5.36
N VAL A 34 9.02 -2.67 4.92
CA VAL A 34 8.17 -1.81 5.75
C VAL A 34 6.76 -2.37 5.71
N VAL A 35 6.27 -2.80 6.85
CA VAL A 35 4.93 -3.37 7.06
C VAL A 35 4.03 -2.26 7.58
N ASN A 36 3.24 -1.66 6.72
CA ASN A 36 2.27 -0.64 7.13
C ASN A 36 0.89 -1.27 7.31
N ASP A 37 0.32 -1.10 8.48
CA ASP A 37 -1.09 -1.44 8.78
C ASP A 37 -1.59 -0.64 9.97
N LEU A 38 -2.72 0.05 9.81
CA LEU A 38 -3.37 0.81 10.88
C LEU A 38 -4.03 -0.12 11.92
N GLY A 39 -4.19 -1.41 11.59
CA GLY A 39 -4.82 -2.40 12.45
C GLY A 39 -6.34 -2.26 12.57
N THR A 40 -6.99 -1.63 11.59
CA THR A 40 -8.45 -1.50 11.57
C THR A 40 -9.13 -2.82 11.23
N GLY A 41 -10.41 -2.94 11.61
CA GLY A 41 -11.29 -3.98 11.07
C GLY A 41 -11.57 -3.77 9.57
N LEU A 42 -12.30 -4.73 8.97
CA LEU A 42 -12.62 -4.72 7.54
C LEU A 42 -13.43 -3.47 7.11
N ALA A 43 -14.26 -2.92 8.01
CA ALA A 43 -15.03 -1.69 7.76
C ALA A 43 -14.22 -0.40 8.00
N GLY A 44 -12.94 -0.51 8.40
CA GLY A 44 -12.09 0.64 8.71
C GLY A 44 -12.26 1.18 10.12
N GLU A 45 -12.79 0.39 11.04
CA GLU A 45 -13.04 0.79 12.44
C GLU A 45 -11.96 0.25 13.37
N GLY A 46 -11.66 1.02 14.43
CA GLY A 46 -10.65 0.69 15.42
C GLY A 46 -9.23 0.93 14.94
N ALA A 47 -8.27 0.60 15.79
CA ALA A 47 -6.85 0.57 15.49
C ALA A 47 -6.15 -0.41 16.44
N ASP A 48 -5.29 -1.27 15.91
CA ASP A 48 -4.46 -2.20 16.69
C ASP A 48 -3.02 -2.13 16.17
N VAL A 49 -2.23 -1.31 16.82
CA VAL A 49 -0.83 -1.06 16.45
C VAL A 49 0.06 -2.32 16.52
N SER A 50 -0.41 -3.37 17.20
CA SER A 50 0.34 -4.62 17.30
C SER A 50 0.34 -5.44 16.00
N VAL A 51 -0.63 -5.22 15.12
CA VAL A 51 -0.84 -6.03 13.91
C VAL A 51 0.34 -5.92 12.94
N ALA A 52 0.84 -4.72 12.69
CA ALA A 52 2.03 -4.52 11.86
C ALA A 52 3.28 -5.13 12.51
N GLN A 53 3.44 -4.91 13.84
CA GLN A 53 4.58 -5.43 14.58
C GLN A 53 4.62 -6.96 14.63
N GLN A 54 3.48 -7.63 14.71
CA GLN A 54 3.42 -9.11 14.66
C GLN A 54 4.00 -9.65 13.36
N VAL A 55 3.69 -9.03 12.22
CA VAL A 55 4.26 -9.44 10.92
C VAL A 55 5.76 -9.16 10.86
N VAL A 56 6.22 -8.04 11.41
CA VAL A 56 7.66 -7.76 11.51
C VAL A 56 8.36 -8.82 12.36
N ASN A 57 7.80 -9.19 13.51
CA ASN A 57 8.38 -10.24 14.36
C ASN A 57 8.49 -11.60 13.63
N GLU A 58 7.50 -11.93 12.79
CA GLU A 58 7.56 -13.15 11.96
C GLU A 58 8.66 -13.07 10.89
N ILE A 59 8.81 -11.90 10.24
CA ILE A 59 9.88 -11.63 9.26
C ILE A 59 11.26 -11.81 9.94
N GLU A 60 11.45 -11.21 11.10
CA GLU A 60 12.72 -11.26 11.85
C GLU A 60 13.01 -12.67 12.38
N ALA A 61 12.00 -13.38 12.87
CA ALA A 61 12.14 -14.78 13.30
C ALA A 61 12.56 -15.72 12.15
N ALA A 62 12.20 -15.37 10.90
CA ALA A 62 12.67 -16.07 9.69
C ALA A 62 14.02 -15.57 9.16
N GLY A 63 14.70 -14.65 9.86
CA GLY A 63 16.01 -14.09 9.48
C GLY A 63 15.94 -12.93 8.48
N GLY A 64 14.74 -12.42 8.19
CA GLY A 64 14.52 -11.24 7.35
C GLY A 64 14.69 -9.91 8.11
N LYS A 65 14.38 -8.81 7.43
CA LYS A 65 14.41 -7.45 8.01
C LYS A 65 13.06 -6.79 7.84
N GLY A 66 12.48 -6.30 8.93
CA GLY A 66 11.19 -5.63 8.92
C GLY A 66 11.22 -4.29 9.66
N LEU A 67 10.31 -3.39 9.30
CA LEU A 67 10.02 -2.14 10.02
C LEU A 67 8.50 -1.98 10.08
N ALA A 68 7.94 -1.89 11.28
CA ALA A 68 6.51 -1.68 11.46
C ALA A 68 6.17 -0.19 11.31
N ASN A 69 5.07 0.09 10.65
CA ASN A 69 4.47 1.41 10.55
C ASN A 69 2.96 1.31 10.73
N THR A 70 2.38 2.20 11.51
CA THR A 70 0.95 2.19 11.86
C THR A 70 0.22 3.47 11.44
N ASP A 71 0.83 4.26 10.56
CA ASP A 71 0.23 5.49 10.06
C ASP A 71 -0.91 5.20 9.08
N SER A 72 -1.88 6.13 9.07
CA SER A 72 -2.97 6.08 8.11
C SER A 72 -2.50 6.51 6.71
N ILE A 73 -2.75 5.66 5.71
CA ILE A 73 -2.46 6.02 4.31
C ILE A 73 -3.32 7.16 3.77
N THR A 74 -4.40 7.53 4.47
CA THR A 74 -5.26 8.67 4.10
C THR A 74 -4.66 10.01 4.51
N ASP A 75 -3.70 10.02 5.42
CA ASP A 75 -2.94 11.20 5.84
C ASP A 75 -1.72 11.38 4.92
N TYR A 76 -1.71 12.49 4.19
CA TYR A 76 -0.69 12.77 3.19
C TYR A 76 0.70 12.94 3.79
N ASP A 77 0.81 13.68 4.90
CA ASP A 77 2.08 13.98 5.55
C ASP A 77 2.63 12.75 6.29
N ALA A 78 1.77 11.98 6.93
CA ALA A 78 2.15 10.73 7.57
C ALA A 78 2.69 9.71 6.55
N VAL A 79 2.09 9.62 5.35
CA VAL A 79 2.63 8.79 4.26
C VAL A 79 3.99 9.30 3.78
N GLY A 80 4.20 10.61 3.73
CA GLY A 80 5.50 11.19 3.46
C GLY A 80 6.55 10.72 4.47
N ALA A 81 6.26 10.88 5.76
CA ALA A 81 7.12 10.42 6.86
C ALA A 81 7.38 8.90 6.82
N MET A 82 6.37 8.09 6.47
CA MET A 82 6.53 6.65 6.30
C MET A 82 7.52 6.30 5.18
N VAL A 83 7.46 6.97 4.03
CA VAL A 83 8.42 6.78 2.94
C VAL A 83 9.83 7.22 3.36
N GLU A 84 9.95 8.36 4.04
CA GLU A 84 11.23 8.84 4.59
C GLU A 84 11.80 7.85 5.61
N SER A 85 10.98 7.31 6.53
CA SER A 85 11.43 6.32 7.51
C SER A 85 11.96 5.03 6.88
N ALA A 86 11.39 4.59 5.75
CA ALA A 86 11.91 3.46 4.98
C ALA A 86 13.31 3.75 4.44
N ILE A 87 13.52 4.97 3.92
CA ILE A 87 14.79 5.41 3.35
C ILE A 87 15.84 5.57 4.47
N ASP A 88 15.48 6.20 5.57
CA ASP A 88 16.38 6.43 6.71
C ASP A 88 16.84 5.11 7.34
N HIS A 89 15.90 4.15 7.48
CA HIS A 89 16.21 2.88 8.14
C HIS A 89 16.97 1.89 7.25
N PHE A 90 16.61 1.81 5.96
CA PHE A 90 17.18 0.82 5.03
C PHE A 90 18.06 1.44 3.93
N GLY A 91 18.23 2.76 3.92
CA GLY A 91 19.05 3.49 2.95
C GLY A 91 18.39 3.77 1.60
N LYS A 92 17.21 3.21 1.32
CA LYS A 92 16.49 3.36 0.06
C LYS A 92 15.05 2.83 0.12
N LEU A 93 14.30 3.06 -0.97
CA LEU A 93 13.04 2.38 -1.26
C LEU A 93 13.10 1.93 -2.73
N ASP A 94 12.76 0.68 -3.01
CA ASP A 94 12.76 0.10 -4.36
C ASP A 94 11.36 -0.28 -4.86
N ILE A 95 10.47 -0.71 -3.94
CA ILE A 95 9.17 -1.29 -4.27
C ILE A 95 8.09 -0.73 -3.35
N VAL A 96 6.96 -0.33 -3.94
CA VAL A 96 5.74 0.00 -3.19
C VAL A 96 4.61 -0.92 -3.64
N VAL A 97 3.91 -1.52 -2.66
CA VAL A 97 2.75 -2.38 -2.90
C VAL A 97 1.55 -1.81 -2.14
N ASN A 98 0.56 -1.32 -2.88
CA ASN A 98 -0.64 -0.69 -2.35
C ASN A 98 -1.77 -1.69 -2.23
N VAL A 99 -1.90 -2.33 -1.03
CA VAL A 99 -2.93 -3.35 -0.75
C VAL A 99 -3.99 -2.84 0.22
N ALA A 100 -3.68 -1.86 1.05
CA ALA A 100 -4.59 -1.35 2.08
C ALA A 100 -5.99 -1.04 1.53
N GLY A 101 -7.00 -1.43 2.27
CA GLY A 101 -8.38 -1.25 1.83
C GLY A 101 -9.40 -1.60 2.91
N ILE A 102 -10.59 -1.04 2.77
CA ILE A 102 -11.75 -1.29 3.60
C ILE A 102 -12.97 -1.55 2.72
N LEU A 103 -14.01 -2.14 3.29
CA LEU A 103 -15.30 -2.36 2.64
C LEU A 103 -16.42 -1.69 3.44
N ARG A 104 -17.25 -0.90 2.77
CA ARG A 104 -18.51 -0.37 3.27
C ARG A 104 -19.56 -0.54 2.17
N ASP A 105 -19.96 -1.81 1.98
CA ASP A 105 -20.85 -2.20 0.91
C ASP A 105 -22.29 -1.80 1.22
N ARG A 106 -22.94 -1.12 0.29
CA ARG A 106 -24.33 -0.73 0.38
C ARG A 106 -24.90 -0.41 -1.00
N MET A 107 -26.15 -0.73 -1.23
CA MET A 107 -26.83 -0.34 -2.48
C MET A 107 -26.84 1.18 -2.60
N ILE A 108 -26.65 1.70 -3.81
CA ILE A 108 -26.46 3.15 -4.08
C ILE A 108 -27.57 4.03 -3.46
N PHE A 109 -28.81 3.59 -3.48
CA PHE A 109 -29.95 4.34 -2.95
C PHE A 109 -30.03 4.36 -1.40
N ASN A 110 -29.15 3.62 -0.72
CA ASN A 110 -29.04 3.58 0.75
C ASN A 110 -27.65 3.97 1.25
N MET A 111 -26.66 4.17 0.36
CA MET A 111 -25.29 4.52 0.72
C MET A 111 -25.24 5.96 1.22
N ASP A 112 -24.66 6.19 2.36
CA ASP A 112 -24.40 7.54 2.84
C ASP A 112 -23.05 8.09 2.36
N GLU A 113 -22.87 9.41 2.53
CA GLU A 113 -21.66 10.11 2.11
C GLU A 113 -20.42 9.62 2.87
N ALA A 114 -20.53 9.29 4.16
CA ALA A 114 -19.41 8.82 4.96
C ALA A 114 -18.96 7.41 4.55
N GLU A 115 -19.88 6.54 4.11
CA GLU A 115 -19.53 5.23 3.55
C GLU A 115 -18.80 5.37 2.20
N TRP A 116 -19.22 6.32 1.38
CA TRP A 116 -18.53 6.65 0.12
C TRP A 116 -17.16 7.23 0.37
N ASP A 117 -17.07 8.29 1.15
CA ASP A 117 -15.83 9.03 1.39
C ASP A 117 -14.75 8.16 2.05
N ALA A 118 -15.10 7.34 3.03
CA ALA A 118 -14.14 6.48 3.69
C ALA A 118 -13.48 5.48 2.73
N VAL A 119 -14.27 4.84 1.85
CA VAL A 119 -13.75 3.86 0.89
C VAL A 119 -12.89 4.55 -0.17
N VAL A 120 -13.33 5.67 -0.72
CA VAL A 120 -12.57 6.44 -1.71
C VAL A 120 -11.28 7.00 -1.09
N ALA A 121 -11.34 7.50 0.14
CA ALA A 121 -10.16 7.99 0.86
C ALA A 121 -9.10 6.90 1.05
N VAL A 122 -9.48 5.72 1.51
CA VAL A 122 -8.52 4.65 1.74
C VAL A 122 -7.97 4.09 0.43
N HIS A 123 -8.85 3.70 -0.50
CA HIS A 123 -8.40 3.00 -1.71
C HIS A 123 -7.74 3.93 -2.73
N LEU A 124 -8.39 5.04 -3.11
CA LEU A 124 -7.91 5.87 -4.21
C LEU A 124 -6.93 6.94 -3.72
N ARG A 125 -7.32 7.72 -2.70
CA ARG A 125 -6.46 8.77 -2.14
C ARG A 125 -5.24 8.16 -1.44
N GLY A 126 -5.40 7.09 -0.66
CA GLY A 126 -4.28 6.40 -0.01
C GLY A 126 -3.27 5.85 -1.01
N THR A 127 -3.74 5.20 -2.09
CA THR A 127 -2.87 4.77 -3.20
C THR A 127 -2.17 5.96 -3.86
N PHE A 128 -2.89 7.07 -4.10
CA PHE A 128 -2.28 8.30 -4.62
C PHE A 128 -1.18 8.83 -3.68
N ASN A 129 -1.43 8.90 -2.37
CA ASN A 129 -0.47 9.43 -1.40
C ASN A 129 0.86 8.63 -1.44
N THR A 130 0.78 7.31 -1.38
CA THR A 130 1.98 6.45 -1.45
C THR A 130 2.70 6.57 -2.78
N CYS A 131 1.96 6.56 -3.90
CA CYS A 131 2.53 6.75 -5.23
C CYS A 131 3.20 8.12 -5.36
N ARG A 132 2.60 9.19 -4.83
CA ARG A 132 3.12 10.55 -4.89
C ARG A 132 4.47 10.69 -4.18
N HIS A 133 4.59 10.19 -2.96
CA HIS A 133 5.82 10.27 -2.19
C HIS A 133 6.90 9.34 -2.75
N ALA A 134 6.57 8.10 -3.06
CA ALA A 134 7.53 7.15 -3.64
C ALA A 134 8.04 7.59 -5.02
N SER A 135 7.18 8.15 -5.88
CA SER A 135 7.60 8.63 -7.20
C SER A 135 8.59 9.78 -7.13
N THR A 136 8.53 10.61 -6.10
CA THR A 136 9.53 11.66 -5.87
C THR A 136 10.90 11.04 -5.59
N HIS A 137 10.96 10.09 -4.66
CA HIS A 137 12.19 9.36 -4.35
C HIS A 137 12.76 8.63 -5.57
N PHE A 138 11.94 7.90 -6.32
CA PHE A 138 12.38 7.18 -7.52
C PHE A 138 12.92 8.12 -8.60
N ARG A 139 12.24 9.26 -8.84
CA ARG A 139 12.69 10.28 -9.77
C ARG A 139 14.07 10.83 -9.39
N ASP A 140 14.27 11.15 -8.13
CA ASP A 140 15.47 11.82 -7.65
C ASP A 140 16.66 10.85 -7.60
N ARG A 141 16.41 9.60 -7.20
CA ARG A 141 17.44 8.55 -7.16
C ARG A 141 17.85 8.06 -8.54
N ARG A 142 16.95 8.03 -9.52
CA ARG A 142 17.17 7.56 -10.91
C ARG A 142 17.69 6.13 -11.05
N GLU A 143 17.40 5.26 -10.11
CA GLU A 143 17.76 3.84 -10.13
C GLU A 143 16.57 2.93 -10.41
N GLY A 144 15.47 3.53 -10.88
CA GLY A 144 14.21 2.84 -11.11
C GLY A 144 13.44 2.54 -9.83
N GLY A 145 12.32 1.86 -9.98
CA GLY A 145 11.44 1.45 -8.90
C GLY A 145 10.28 0.59 -9.40
N ARG A 146 9.49 0.07 -8.48
CA ARG A 146 8.27 -0.70 -8.79
C ARG A 146 7.12 -0.19 -7.95
N ILE A 147 6.00 0.11 -8.60
CA ILE A 147 4.74 0.47 -7.94
C ILE A 147 3.69 -0.56 -8.33
N ILE A 148 3.21 -1.31 -7.36
CA ILE A 148 2.21 -2.36 -7.56
C ILE A 148 0.92 -1.92 -6.90
N ASN A 149 -0.09 -1.62 -7.70
CA ASN A 149 -1.40 -1.16 -7.25
C ASN A 149 -2.42 -2.29 -7.34
N PHE A 150 -3.21 -2.47 -6.29
CA PHE A 150 -4.27 -3.47 -6.25
C PHE A 150 -5.61 -2.90 -6.71
N SER A 151 -6.06 -3.30 -7.88
CA SER A 151 -7.43 -3.12 -8.33
C SER A 151 -8.27 -4.37 -8.00
N SER A 152 -9.44 -4.50 -8.58
CA SER A 152 -10.38 -5.60 -8.36
C SER A 152 -11.25 -5.82 -9.60
N SER A 153 -11.75 -7.02 -9.79
CA SER A 153 -12.81 -7.28 -10.78
C SER A 153 -14.10 -6.49 -10.50
N SER A 154 -14.34 -6.12 -9.23
CA SER A 154 -15.45 -5.24 -8.84
C SER A 154 -15.38 -3.84 -9.49
N ALA A 155 -14.23 -3.41 -10.00
CA ALA A 155 -14.10 -2.17 -10.78
C ALA A 155 -15.02 -2.15 -12.00
N TRP A 156 -15.39 -3.30 -12.54
CA TRP A 156 -16.29 -3.45 -13.69
C TRP A 156 -17.78 -3.54 -13.32
N GLY A 157 -18.10 -3.43 -12.05
CA GLY A 157 -19.45 -3.41 -11.53
C GLY A 157 -19.76 -4.60 -10.63
N SER A 158 -19.96 -4.33 -9.35
CA SER A 158 -20.43 -5.28 -8.35
C SER A 158 -21.61 -4.66 -7.62
N PRO A 159 -22.79 -5.31 -7.57
CA PRO A 159 -23.92 -4.79 -6.80
C PRO A 159 -23.52 -4.50 -5.34
N GLY A 160 -23.96 -3.36 -4.81
CA GLY A 160 -23.64 -2.95 -3.44
C GLY A 160 -22.26 -2.32 -3.24
N GLN A 161 -21.44 -2.17 -4.28
CA GLN A 161 -20.08 -1.64 -4.18
C GLN A 161 -19.82 -0.39 -5.05
N PRO A 162 -20.70 0.62 -5.10
CA PRO A 162 -20.48 1.78 -5.97
C PRO A 162 -19.23 2.58 -5.58
N ASN A 163 -18.97 2.77 -4.27
CA ASN A 163 -17.78 3.42 -3.73
C ASN A 163 -16.49 2.63 -4.04
N TYR A 164 -16.50 1.34 -3.77
CA TYR A 164 -15.38 0.45 -3.99
C TYR A 164 -15.05 0.31 -5.48
N ALA A 165 -16.06 0.08 -6.32
CA ALA A 165 -15.89 -0.03 -7.77
C ALA A 165 -15.30 1.25 -8.37
N ALA A 166 -15.83 2.42 -7.99
CA ALA A 166 -15.32 3.71 -8.44
C ALA A 166 -13.85 3.91 -8.04
N ALA A 167 -13.49 3.63 -6.78
CA ALA A 167 -12.11 3.73 -6.30
C ALA A 167 -11.17 2.77 -7.03
N LYS A 168 -11.57 1.50 -7.20
CA LYS A 168 -10.75 0.47 -7.87
C LYS A 168 -10.61 0.71 -9.37
N TYR A 169 -11.61 1.31 -10.03
CA TYR A 169 -11.47 1.78 -11.41
C TYR A 169 -10.55 3.00 -11.51
N GLY A 170 -10.64 3.94 -10.56
CA GLY A 170 -9.75 5.09 -10.48
C GLY A 170 -8.27 4.70 -10.34
N ILE A 171 -7.97 3.62 -9.61
CA ILE A 171 -6.61 3.07 -9.49
C ILE A 171 -6.06 2.61 -10.85
N LEU A 172 -6.89 2.05 -11.74
CA LEU A 172 -6.44 1.66 -13.09
C LEU A 172 -5.97 2.89 -13.89
N GLY A 173 -6.77 3.97 -13.86
CA GLY A 173 -6.41 5.23 -14.52
C GLY A 173 -5.14 5.85 -13.92
N LEU A 174 -5.02 5.89 -12.60
CA LEU A 174 -3.82 6.35 -11.91
C LEU A 174 -2.58 5.54 -12.32
N THR A 175 -2.70 4.21 -12.34
CA THR A 175 -1.59 3.31 -12.72
C THR A 175 -1.15 3.55 -14.15
N ALA A 176 -2.07 3.72 -15.09
CA ALA A 176 -1.75 4.00 -16.50
C ALA A 176 -0.99 5.32 -16.66
N VAL A 177 -1.40 6.37 -15.95
CA VAL A 177 -0.69 7.66 -15.99
C VAL A 177 0.70 7.56 -15.36
N LEU A 178 0.84 6.87 -14.22
CA LEU A 178 2.13 6.68 -13.57
C LEU A 178 3.10 5.89 -14.45
N ALA A 179 2.66 4.82 -15.11
CA ALA A 179 3.46 4.03 -16.03
C ALA A 179 4.05 4.90 -17.15
N ASN A 180 3.21 5.73 -17.79
CA ASN A 180 3.66 6.62 -18.87
C ASN A 180 4.57 7.76 -18.37
N SER A 181 4.31 8.30 -17.20
CA SER A 181 5.03 9.48 -16.67
C SER A 181 6.38 9.13 -16.06
N LEU A 182 6.50 7.92 -15.49
CA LEU A 182 7.67 7.51 -14.73
C LEU A 182 8.60 6.55 -15.48
N ASP A 183 8.22 6.08 -16.66
CA ASP A 183 9.02 5.18 -17.51
C ASP A 183 10.45 5.71 -17.75
N ARG A 184 10.59 7.00 -18.06
CA ARG A 184 11.88 7.67 -18.25
C ARG A 184 12.81 7.66 -17.03
N TYR A 185 12.29 7.30 -15.85
CA TYR A 185 13.05 7.13 -14.62
C TYR A 185 13.26 5.65 -14.26
N GLY A 186 12.86 4.71 -15.14
CA GLY A 186 12.95 3.27 -14.93
C GLY A 186 11.97 2.72 -13.91
N VAL A 187 10.86 3.44 -13.65
CA VAL A 187 9.80 3.01 -12.74
C VAL A 187 8.68 2.33 -13.53
N THR A 188 8.28 1.15 -13.10
CA THR A 188 7.17 0.39 -13.69
C THR A 188 6.14 0.01 -12.65
#